data_5ac86b72b0b691d521ebc1f0ccf28343
#
_entry.id   5ac86b72b0b691d521ebc1f0ccf28343
#
_cell.length_a   1.000
_cell.length_b   1.000
_cell.length_c   1.000
_cell.angle_alpha   90.00
_cell.angle_beta   90.00
_cell.angle_gamma   90.00
#
_symmetry.space_group_name_H-M   'P 1'
#
loop_
_entity.id
_entity.type
_entity.pdbx_description
1 polymer ?
#
loop_
_entity_poly.entity_id
_entity_poly.type
_entity_poly.pdbx_seq_one_letter_code
_entity_poly.pdbx_strand_id
1 'polypeptide(L)'
;MNATIFLNPQLLFLLLTTTFFHLFSSTASIGVNYGMVADNLPSPADVANFIITKTIFDSVKIFDTNPTVLQAFANTNITMTVTVPNGEIPNLSNGGAAAWVNTNIRPFHPQTKIKYISVGNEVLLLNDPAHISGLVPAMRALTDALRQAGPQFQDIKVTTAHALNMFEGVTVPSLARFRVDHAKTFFEPLLLYLRETKSPFMINPYPYFELNVMQNNVDFAVFRKTRGVFDRNSRKMYSNAFDVLLDKTYSAMLTVGFGDVDIVIGETGWPSLGDAGNAAATIDNAASYNGHLIRKIVSGIGTPLMPNRKFDASIFALFNENQKPGPLAEKNWGLFQPDFTPVYVSGALRDGPPPNLSNPDFTVVPRVPRGRGKGRRRVPPVNNPQPVQPQPNPVPIQTAPAVTNVKKFCVPKPGVPDDKLQRNLDLACSQGADCGPIQPGAACADPATVSSRAKYAMNSFFRIKGVDSACDFTGTGQITTVYPSYGNCRYP
;
A
#
# COMPACT_ATOMS: atom_id res chain seq x y z
N MET A 1 -8.46 -68.19 -14.70
CA MET A 1 -8.67 -67.22 -15.80
C MET A 1 -8.15 -65.86 -15.34
N ASN A 2 -6.92 -65.51 -15.67
CA ASN A 2 -6.33 -64.21 -15.35
C ASN A 2 -6.54 -63.28 -16.55
N ALA A 3 -7.41 -62.30 -16.41
CA ALA A 3 -7.64 -61.26 -17.41
C ALA A 3 -6.57 -60.17 -17.25
N THR A 4 -5.59 -60.15 -18.14
CA THR A 4 -4.61 -59.07 -18.23
C THR A 4 -5.24 -57.93 -19.01
N ILE A 5 -5.52 -56.84 -18.32
CA ILE A 5 -6.08 -55.59 -18.92
C ILE A 5 -4.89 -54.89 -19.59
N PHE A 6 -4.80 -54.93 -20.92
CA PHE A 6 -3.89 -54.11 -21.71
C PHE A 6 -4.48 -52.71 -21.83
N LEU A 7 -3.96 -51.77 -21.08
CA LEU A 7 -4.25 -50.32 -21.25
C LEU A 7 -3.61 -49.85 -22.57
N ASN A 8 -4.46 -49.31 -23.44
CA ASN A 8 -4.08 -48.77 -24.74
C ASN A 8 -3.06 -47.61 -24.53
N PRO A 9 -1.83 -47.71 -25.09
CA PRO A 9 -0.80 -46.68 -24.90
C PRO A 9 -1.19 -45.30 -25.39
N GLN A 10 -2.15 -45.21 -26.34
CA GLN A 10 -2.71 -43.91 -26.78
C GLN A 10 -3.60 -43.25 -25.70
N LEU A 11 -4.30 -44.03 -24.88
CA LEU A 11 -5.10 -43.52 -23.76
C LEU A 11 -4.19 -43.03 -22.62
N LEU A 12 -3.06 -43.69 -22.38
CA LEU A 12 -2.07 -43.30 -21.38
C LEU A 12 -1.36 -42.03 -21.81
N PHE A 13 -1.08 -41.82 -23.09
CA PHE A 13 -0.46 -40.62 -23.63
C PHE A 13 -1.45 -39.41 -23.56
N LEU A 14 -2.75 -39.63 -23.82
CA LEU A 14 -3.78 -38.63 -23.71
C LEU A 14 -4.01 -38.20 -22.25
N LEU A 15 -3.99 -39.14 -21.31
CA LEU A 15 -4.08 -38.86 -19.87
C LEU A 15 -2.83 -38.12 -19.34
N LEU A 16 -1.63 -38.44 -19.82
CA LEU A 16 -0.40 -37.74 -19.47
C LEU A 16 -0.32 -36.35 -20.06
N THR A 17 -0.84 -36.11 -21.26
CA THR A 17 -0.88 -34.76 -21.86
C THR A 17 -1.92 -33.90 -21.22
N THR A 18 -3.08 -34.42 -20.80
CA THR A 18 -4.11 -33.64 -20.09
C THR A 18 -3.69 -33.30 -18.65
N THR A 19 -2.93 -34.13 -17.95
CA THR A 19 -2.37 -33.82 -16.64
C THR A 19 -1.19 -32.84 -16.71
N PHE A 20 -0.45 -32.80 -17.84
CA PHE A 20 0.63 -31.82 -18.01
C PHE A 20 0.11 -30.40 -18.30
N PHE A 21 -1.10 -30.25 -18.85
CA PHE A 21 -1.72 -28.93 -19.09
C PHE A 21 -2.30 -28.27 -17.83
N HIS A 22 -2.48 -28.98 -16.71
CA HIS A 22 -2.97 -28.41 -15.46
C HIS A 22 -1.87 -27.97 -14.47
N LEU A 23 -0.59 -28.09 -14.85
CA LEU A 23 0.55 -27.58 -14.06
C LEU A 23 1.03 -26.19 -14.51
N PHE A 24 0.22 -25.41 -15.21
CA PHE A 24 0.48 -23.98 -15.31
C PHE A 24 0.13 -23.34 -13.96
N SER A 25 1.11 -23.34 -13.09
CA SER A 25 1.14 -22.46 -11.92
C SER A 25 0.79 -21.04 -12.40
N SER A 26 -0.40 -20.52 -12.04
CA SER A 26 -0.77 -19.16 -12.41
C SER A 26 0.37 -18.23 -12.04
N THR A 27 0.90 -17.50 -13.00
CA THR A 27 1.85 -16.44 -12.73
C THR A 27 1.15 -15.37 -11.93
N ALA A 28 1.86 -14.73 -10.98
CA ALA A 28 1.32 -13.56 -10.31
C ALA A 28 0.99 -12.48 -11.35
N SER A 29 -0.15 -11.83 -11.21
CA SER A 29 -0.56 -10.73 -12.07
C SER A 29 0.14 -9.45 -11.65
N ILE A 30 0.71 -8.73 -12.62
CA ILE A 30 1.24 -7.38 -12.41
C ILE A 30 0.36 -6.36 -13.13
N GLY A 31 -0.29 -5.52 -12.36
CA GLY A 31 -1.22 -4.51 -12.84
C GLY A 31 -0.76 -3.09 -12.55
N VAL A 32 -1.59 -2.17 -13.00
CA VAL A 32 -1.39 -0.74 -12.78
C VAL A 32 -2.71 -0.05 -12.46
N ASN A 33 -2.66 0.96 -11.58
CA ASN A 33 -3.81 1.81 -11.31
C ASN A 33 -3.89 2.91 -12.37
N TYR A 34 -5.05 3.01 -13.01
CA TYR A 34 -5.33 4.07 -13.97
C TYR A 34 -6.25 5.10 -13.29
N GLY A 35 -5.61 6.08 -12.63
CA GLY A 35 -6.26 7.27 -12.09
C GLY A 35 -6.60 8.28 -13.20
N MET A 36 -7.67 9.04 -13.02
CA MET A 36 -8.18 9.96 -14.03
C MET A 36 -8.39 11.39 -13.50
N VAL A 37 -7.72 11.77 -12.41
CA VAL A 37 -7.81 13.11 -11.82
C VAL A 37 -6.77 14.04 -12.50
N ALA A 38 -6.95 14.21 -13.80
CA ALA A 38 -6.09 15.04 -14.64
C ALA A 38 -6.86 15.56 -15.86
N ASP A 39 -6.42 16.68 -16.43
CA ASP A 39 -7.01 17.32 -17.61
C ASP A 39 -6.20 17.15 -18.90
N ASN A 40 -5.09 16.41 -18.83
CA ASN A 40 -4.14 16.23 -19.91
C ASN A 40 -3.89 14.75 -20.27
N LEU A 41 -4.77 13.84 -19.85
CA LEU A 41 -4.62 12.41 -20.12
C LEU A 41 -4.90 12.07 -21.58
N PRO A 42 -4.22 11.06 -22.15
CA PRO A 42 -4.56 10.52 -23.46
C PRO A 42 -5.93 9.84 -23.45
N SER A 43 -6.47 9.58 -24.64
CA SER A 43 -7.76 8.88 -24.73
C SER A 43 -7.70 7.47 -24.11
N PRO A 44 -8.78 6.94 -23.53
CA PRO A 44 -8.79 5.57 -23.00
C PRO A 44 -8.40 4.51 -24.04
N ALA A 45 -8.70 4.73 -25.33
CA ALA A 45 -8.27 3.84 -26.41
C ALA A 45 -6.75 3.83 -26.60
N ASP A 46 -6.11 5.00 -26.56
CA ASP A 46 -4.65 5.11 -26.65
C ASP A 46 -3.99 4.47 -25.43
N VAL A 47 -4.56 4.68 -24.23
CA VAL A 47 -4.08 4.05 -22.99
C VAL A 47 -4.18 2.53 -23.08
N ALA A 48 -5.30 1.97 -23.54
CA ALA A 48 -5.46 0.54 -23.70
C ALA A 48 -4.44 -0.02 -24.70
N ASN A 49 -4.29 0.62 -25.86
CA ASN A 49 -3.28 0.25 -26.86
C ASN A 49 -1.85 0.29 -26.28
N PHE A 50 -1.50 1.34 -25.53
CA PHE A 50 -0.20 1.46 -24.88
C PHE A 50 0.06 0.32 -23.90
N ILE A 51 -0.88 0.05 -23.01
CA ILE A 51 -0.77 -1.03 -22.00
C ILE A 51 -0.56 -2.37 -22.71
N ILE A 52 -1.39 -2.69 -23.71
CA ILE A 52 -1.36 -3.97 -24.41
C ILE A 52 -0.08 -4.16 -25.20
N THR A 53 0.39 -3.13 -25.90
CA THR A 53 1.50 -3.25 -26.88
C THR A 53 2.86 -2.93 -26.30
N LYS A 54 2.95 -2.07 -25.28
CA LYS A 54 4.22 -1.55 -24.79
C LYS A 54 4.60 -1.99 -23.39
N THR A 55 3.63 -2.35 -22.54
CA THR A 55 3.90 -2.66 -21.13
C THR A 55 3.78 -4.15 -20.81
N ILE A 56 4.33 -4.53 -19.66
CA ILE A 56 4.20 -5.90 -19.13
C ILE A 56 2.91 -6.11 -18.35
N PHE A 57 2.09 -5.07 -18.16
CA PHE A 57 0.89 -5.14 -17.35
C PHE A 57 -0.16 -6.05 -18.00
N ASP A 58 -0.76 -6.92 -17.19
CA ASP A 58 -1.82 -7.85 -17.55
C ASP A 58 -3.15 -7.51 -16.85
N SER A 59 -3.13 -6.49 -15.98
CA SER A 59 -4.32 -6.01 -15.28
C SER A 59 -4.31 -4.48 -15.08
N VAL A 60 -5.52 -3.91 -15.00
CA VAL A 60 -5.75 -2.49 -14.74
C VAL A 60 -6.80 -2.33 -13.66
N LYS A 61 -6.51 -1.49 -12.65
CA LYS A 61 -7.49 -1.07 -11.65
C LYS A 61 -7.91 0.37 -11.92
N ILE A 62 -9.20 0.63 -11.95
CA ILE A 62 -9.81 1.96 -12.03
C ILE A 62 -10.62 2.26 -10.77
N PHE A 63 -10.85 3.55 -10.50
CA PHE A 63 -11.49 4.02 -9.26
C PHE A 63 -12.99 4.29 -9.41
N ASP A 64 -13.54 3.87 -10.53
CA ASP A 64 -14.96 3.98 -10.91
C ASP A 64 -15.35 2.81 -11.86
N THR A 65 -16.43 3.02 -12.62
CA THR A 65 -16.89 2.15 -13.70
C THR A 65 -17.01 2.92 -15.01
N ASN A 66 -16.06 3.80 -15.29
CA ASN A 66 -16.09 4.65 -16.48
C ASN A 66 -16.33 3.83 -17.77
N PRO A 67 -17.47 4.02 -18.46
CA PRO A 67 -17.86 3.19 -19.58
C PRO A 67 -16.89 3.29 -20.77
N THR A 68 -16.28 4.45 -21.00
CA THR A 68 -15.33 4.63 -22.09
C THR A 68 -14.03 3.87 -21.82
N VAL A 69 -13.59 3.82 -20.57
CA VAL A 69 -12.42 3.02 -20.16
C VAL A 69 -12.74 1.53 -20.29
N LEU A 70 -13.89 1.08 -19.77
CA LEU A 70 -14.27 -0.34 -19.84
C LEU A 70 -14.39 -0.80 -21.30
N GLN A 71 -14.94 0.03 -22.17
CA GLN A 71 -15.06 -0.28 -23.60
C GLN A 71 -13.69 -0.34 -24.29
N ALA A 72 -12.74 0.51 -23.92
CA ALA A 72 -11.40 0.50 -24.50
C ALA A 72 -10.61 -0.80 -24.21
N PHE A 73 -10.91 -1.49 -23.11
CA PHE A 73 -10.32 -2.79 -22.78
C PHE A 73 -11.15 -4.00 -23.21
N ALA A 74 -12.27 -3.80 -23.95
CA ALA A 74 -13.08 -4.89 -24.45
C ALA A 74 -12.30 -5.76 -25.45
N ASN A 75 -12.52 -7.09 -25.37
CA ASN A 75 -11.86 -8.10 -26.22
C ASN A 75 -10.33 -8.11 -26.14
N THR A 76 -9.78 -7.63 -25.02
CA THR A 76 -8.35 -7.71 -24.72
C THR A 76 -8.04 -8.82 -23.72
N ASN A 77 -6.73 -9.09 -23.50
CA ASN A 77 -6.29 -9.99 -22.45
C ASN A 77 -6.08 -9.31 -21.10
N ILE A 78 -6.32 -8.01 -21.00
CA ILE A 78 -6.19 -7.25 -19.77
C ILE A 78 -7.37 -7.53 -18.86
N THR A 79 -7.11 -7.90 -17.62
CA THR A 79 -8.14 -8.04 -16.59
C THR A 79 -8.38 -6.71 -15.88
N MET A 80 -9.64 -6.43 -15.55
CA MET A 80 -10.04 -5.16 -14.93
C MET A 80 -10.44 -5.36 -13.46
N THR A 81 -9.99 -4.45 -12.62
CA THR A 81 -10.59 -4.19 -11.30
C THR A 81 -11.33 -2.86 -11.39
N VAL A 82 -12.64 -2.90 -11.16
CA VAL A 82 -13.48 -1.70 -11.08
C VAL A 82 -13.78 -1.37 -9.62
N THR A 83 -14.07 -0.11 -9.32
CA THR A 83 -14.36 0.33 -7.96
C THR A 83 -15.76 0.94 -7.88
N VAL A 84 -16.53 0.52 -6.89
CA VAL A 84 -17.74 1.21 -6.45
C VAL A 84 -17.29 2.39 -5.59
N PRO A 85 -17.63 3.65 -5.92
CA PRO A 85 -17.28 4.79 -5.07
C PRO A 85 -17.84 4.65 -3.64
N ASN A 86 -17.12 5.18 -2.65
CA ASN A 86 -17.54 5.09 -1.25
C ASN A 86 -18.99 5.57 -1.03
N GLY A 87 -19.38 6.67 -1.68
CA GLY A 87 -20.74 7.21 -1.58
C GLY A 87 -21.87 6.29 -2.05
N GLU A 88 -21.56 5.25 -2.82
CA GLU A 88 -22.55 4.27 -3.31
C GLU A 88 -22.77 3.10 -2.33
N ILE A 89 -21.95 2.95 -1.30
CA ILE A 89 -22.07 1.85 -0.33
C ILE A 89 -23.46 1.81 0.33
N PRO A 90 -24.04 2.94 0.81
CA PRO A 90 -25.39 2.94 1.37
C PRO A 90 -26.47 2.53 0.36
N ASN A 91 -26.35 2.96 -0.90
CA ASN A 91 -27.28 2.56 -1.96
C ASN A 91 -27.26 1.06 -2.21
N LEU A 92 -26.07 0.47 -2.33
CA LEU A 92 -25.91 -0.98 -2.54
C LEU A 92 -26.48 -1.79 -1.36
N SER A 93 -26.24 -1.38 -0.14
CA SER A 93 -26.73 -2.07 1.06
C SER A 93 -28.24 -1.98 1.22
N ASN A 94 -28.87 -0.98 0.62
CA ASN A 94 -30.32 -0.72 0.70
C ASN A 94 -31.11 -1.15 -0.57
N GLY A 95 -30.58 -2.12 -1.34
CA GLY A 95 -31.30 -2.74 -2.47
C GLY A 95 -30.91 -2.23 -3.86
N GLY A 96 -29.96 -1.29 -3.97
CA GLY A 96 -29.50 -0.75 -5.27
C GLY A 96 -28.58 -1.68 -6.06
N ALA A 97 -28.13 -2.80 -5.51
CA ALA A 97 -27.10 -3.65 -6.10
C ALA A 97 -27.46 -4.23 -7.47
N ALA A 98 -28.70 -4.67 -7.67
CA ALA A 98 -29.16 -5.22 -8.96
C ALA A 98 -29.15 -4.14 -10.07
N ALA A 99 -29.63 -2.94 -9.75
CA ALA A 99 -29.59 -1.81 -10.68
C ALA A 99 -28.14 -1.43 -11.01
N TRP A 100 -27.26 -1.41 -10.00
CA TRP A 100 -25.84 -1.08 -10.19
C TRP A 100 -25.14 -2.09 -11.13
N VAL A 101 -25.37 -3.41 -10.94
CA VAL A 101 -24.82 -4.47 -11.83
C VAL A 101 -25.33 -4.31 -13.25
N ASN A 102 -26.65 -4.04 -13.42
CA ASN A 102 -27.23 -3.88 -14.74
C ASN A 102 -26.68 -2.67 -15.49
N THR A 103 -26.35 -1.59 -14.80
CA THR A 103 -25.82 -0.36 -15.40
C THR A 103 -24.31 -0.43 -15.63
N ASN A 104 -23.55 -0.97 -14.67
CA ASN A 104 -22.09 -0.79 -14.63
C ASN A 104 -21.30 -2.03 -15.05
N ILE A 105 -21.91 -3.24 -15.01
CA ILE A 105 -21.18 -4.48 -15.28
C ILE A 105 -21.73 -5.19 -16.51
N ARG A 106 -23.05 -5.39 -16.57
CA ARG A 106 -23.71 -6.16 -17.64
C ARG A 106 -23.42 -5.67 -19.07
N PRO A 107 -23.29 -4.35 -19.34
CA PRO A 107 -23.02 -3.85 -20.71
C PRO A 107 -21.61 -4.17 -21.20
N PHE A 108 -20.68 -4.48 -20.30
CA PHE A 108 -19.26 -4.61 -20.62
C PHE A 108 -18.74 -6.04 -20.50
N HIS A 109 -19.15 -6.77 -19.46
CA HIS A 109 -18.72 -8.15 -19.23
C HIS A 109 -19.57 -9.14 -20.05
N PRO A 110 -18.95 -10.16 -20.73
CA PRO A 110 -17.57 -10.64 -20.59
C PRO A 110 -16.55 -10.02 -21.57
N GLN A 111 -16.95 -9.15 -22.50
CA GLN A 111 -16.05 -8.54 -23.47
C GLN A 111 -14.89 -7.80 -22.77
N THR A 112 -15.18 -7.06 -21.72
CA THR A 112 -14.19 -6.54 -20.78
C THR A 112 -14.05 -7.55 -19.62
N LYS A 113 -12.85 -8.08 -19.42
CA LYS A 113 -12.57 -9.12 -18.42
C LYS A 113 -12.53 -8.53 -17.00
N ILE A 114 -13.70 -8.26 -16.42
CA ILE A 114 -13.80 -7.77 -15.04
C ILE A 114 -13.50 -8.93 -14.08
N LYS A 115 -12.39 -8.87 -13.36
CA LYS A 115 -11.93 -9.87 -12.38
C LYS A 115 -12.38 -9.53 -10.97
N TYR A 116 -12.22 -8.27 -10.58
CA TYR A 116 -12.57 -7.78 -9.25
C TYR A 116 -13.50 -6.58 -9.31
N ILE A 117 -14.45 -6.52 -8.36
CA ILE A 117 -15.18 -5.31 -8.01
C ILE A 117 -14.76 -4.93 -6.59
N SER A 118 -14.06 -3.80 -6.43
CA SER A 118 -13.74 -3.22 -5.13
C SER A 118 -14.89 -2.36 -4.66
N VAL A 119 -15.58 -2.75 -3.60
CA VAL A 119 -16.65 -1.95 -3.00
C VAL A 119 -16.04 -0.94 -2.05
N GLY A 120 -16.05 0.31 -2.44
CA GLY A 120 -15.32 1.37 -1.76
C GLY A 120 -13.80 1.25 -1.90
N ASN A 121 -13.12 2.26 -1.41
CA ASN A 121 -11.67 2.32 -1.29
C ASN A 121 -11.33 2.96 0.05
N GLU A 122 -10.56 2.23 0.89
CA GLU A 122 -10.04 2.70 2.18
C GLU A 122 -11.12 3.25 3.14
N VAL A 123 -12.27 2.57 3.19
CA VAL A 123 -13.49 3.04 3.88
C VAL A 123 -13.25 3.39 5.36
N LEU A 124 -12.31 2.68 6.03
CA LEU A 124 -11.97 2.98 7.43
C LEU A 124 -11.30 4.37 7.61
N LEU A 125 -10.74 4.98 6.56
CA LEU A 125 -10.19 6.34 6.63
C LEU A 125 -11.28 7.41 6.70
N LEU A 126 -12.49 7.12 6.20
CA LEU A 126 -13.62 8.04 6.26
C LEU A 126 -14.07 8.26 7.70
N ASN A 127 -13.83 7.29 8.58
CA ASN A 127 -14.33 7.27 9.96
C ASN A 127 -15.86 7.51 10.05
N ASP A 128 -16.60 7.04 9.05
CA ASP A 128 -18.04 7.18 8.93
C ASP A 128 -18.72 5.85 9.28
N PRO A 129 -19.49 5.78 10.37
CA PRO A 129 -20.13 4.56 10.81
C PRO A 129 -21.10 3.94 9.79
N ALA A 130 -21.79 4.76 8.98
CA ALA A 130 -22.74 4.26 7.98
C ALA A 130 -22.03 3.54 6.84
N HIS A 131 -20.91 4.09 6.35
CA HIS A 131 -20.08 3.43 5.33
C HIS A 131 -19.43 2.16 5.88
N ILE A 132 -18.89 2.21 7.11
CA ILE A 132 -18.22 1.08 7.74
C ILE A 132 -19.21 -0.08 7.97
N SER A 133 -20.38 0.19 8.57
CA SER A 133 -21.38 -0.84 8.85
C SER A 133 -22.10 -1.34 7.59
N GLY A 134 -22.25 -0.50 6.57
CA GLY A 134 -22.88 -0.82 5.30
C GLY A 134 -22.02 -1.63 4.34
N LEU A 135 -20.68 -1.68 4.55
CA LEU A 135 -19.74 -2.23 3.58
C LEU A 135 -19.97 -3.73 3.31
N VAL A 136 -19.97 -4.58 4.33
CA VAL A 136 -20.18 -6.03 4.16
C VAL A 136 -21.59 -6.35 3.64
N PRO A 137 -22.67 -5.72 4.12
CA PRO A 137 -24.00 -5.82 3.51
C PRO A 137 -24.01 -5.45 2.01
N ALA A 138 -23.35 -4.35 1.62
CA ALA A 138 -23.25 -3.94 0.22
C ALA A 138 -22.50 -4.97 -0.64
N MET A 139 -21.40 -5.53 -0.13
CA MET A 139 -20.63 -6.58 -0.81
C MET A 139 -21.46 -7.85 -1.00
N ARG A 140 -22.23 -8.28 -0.01
CA ARG A 140 -23.15 -9.44 -0.10
C ARG A 140 -24.24 -9.17 -1.13
N ALA A 141 -24.91 -8.02 -1.06
CA ALA A 141 -25.95 -7.65 -2.01
C ALA A 141 -25.43 -7.62 -3.46
N LEU A 142 -24.22 -7.11 -3.67
CA LEU A 142 -23.58 -7.08 -4.98
C LEU A 142 -23.24 -8.48 -5.49
N THR A 143 -22.73 -9.36 -4.63
CA THR A 143 -22.45 -10.77 -4.99
C THR A 143 -23.72 -11.50 -5.38
N ASP A 144 -24.81 -11.30 -4.65
CA ASP A 144 -26.10 -11.91 -4.96
C ASP A 144 -26.69 -11.36 -6.26
N ALA A 145 -26.56 -10.07 -6.52
CA ALA A 145 -26.96 -9.44 -7.78
C ALA A 145 -26.17 -9.99 -8.99
N LEU A 146 -24.85 -10.21 -8.85
CA LEU A 146 -24.02 -10.84 -9.89
C LEU A 146 -24.47 -12.28 -10.17
N ARG A 147 -24.78 -13.07 -9.13
CA ARG A 147 -25.28 -14.44 -9.27
C ARG A 147 -26.63 -14.47 -10.00
N GLN A 148 -27.53 -13.54 -9.67
CA GLN A 148 -28.84 -13.40 -10.31
C GLN A 148 -28.73 -12.90 -11.76
N ALA A 149 -27.72 -12.11 -12.09
CA ALA A 149 -27.51 -11.58 -13.43
C ALA A 149 -27.13 -12.66 -14.45
N GLY A 150 -26.60 -13.80 -14.01
CA GLY A 150 -26.30 -14.96 -14.85
C GLY A 150 -24.96 -15.64 -14.58
N PRO A 151 -24.74 -16.84 -15.13
CA PRO A 151 -23.57 -17.66 -14.86
C PRO A 151 -22.27 -16.99 -15.29
N GLN A 152 -22.27 -16.16 -16.33
CA GLN A 152 -21.09 -15.46 -16.82
C GLN A 152 -20.51 -14.44 -15.83
N PHE A 153 -21.27 -14.01 -14.81
CA PHE A 153 -20.83 -13.04 -13.80
C PHE A 153 -20.34 -13.70 -12.51
N GLN A 154 -20.45 -15.02 -12.36
CA GLN A 154 -20.16 -15.72 -11.10
C GLN A 154 -18.67 -15.77 -10.75
N ASP A 155 -17.80 -15.62 -11.76
CA ASP A 155 -16.35 -15.60 -11.56
C ASP A 155 -15.81 -14.23 -11.10
N ILE A 156 -16.64 -13.17 -11.20
CA ILE A 156 -16.28 -11.84 -10.71
C ILE A 156 -16.25 -11.88 -9.19
N LYS A 157 -15.11 -11.52 -8.61
CA LYS A 157 -14.91 -11.50 -7.16
C LYS A 157 -15.16 -10.10 -6.61
N VAL A 158 -15.95 -10.02 -5.55
CA VAL A 158 -16.25 -8.76 -4.85
C VAL A 158 -15.34 -8.66 -3.63
N THR A 159 -14.59 -7.58 -3.53
CA THR A 159 -13.65 -7.28 -2.45
C THR A 159 -13.74 -5.81 -2.04
N THR A 160 -12.85 -5.35 -1.18
CA THR A 160 -12.69 -3.94 -0.80
C THR A 160 -11.24 -3.68 -0.43
N ALA A 161 -10.72 -2.51 -0.83
CA ALA A 161 -9.33 -2.14 -0.56
C ALA A 161 -9.19 -1.45 0.80
N HIS A 162 -8.15 -1.79 1.55
CA HIS A 162 -7.87 -1.27 2.89
C HIS A 162 -6.54 -0.51 2.95
N ALA A 163 -6.55 0.64 3.61
CA ALA A 163 -5.32 1.32 4.06
C ALA A 163 -4.74 0.62 5.31
N LEU A 164 -3.51 1.01 5.67
CA LEU A 164 -2.77 0.41 6.78
C LEU A 164 -3.21 0.89 8.19
N ASN A 165 -4.15 1.84 8.27
CA ASN A 165 -4.74 2.31 9.54
C ASN A 165 -5.56 1.24 10.28
N MET A 166 -5.64 0.04 9.70
CA MET A 166 -6.39 -1.11 10.26
C MET A 166 -5.66 -1.84 11.38
N PHE A 167 -4.37 -1.56 11.62
CA PHE A 167 -3.58 -2.27 12.62
C PHE A 167 -3.50 -1.54 13.95
N GLU A 168 -3.35 -2.30 15.04
CA GLU A 168 -2.81 -1.76 16.29
C GLU A 168 -1.35 -1.33 16.10
N GLY A 169 -0.86 -0.40 16.95
CA GLY A 169 0.48 0.20 16.86
C GLY A 169 1.65 -0.76 17.14
N VAL A 170 1.64 -1.95 16.53
CA VAL A 170 2.69 -2.96 16.69
C VAL A 170 3.70 -2.87 15.54
N THR A 171 5.00 -2.77 15.88
CA THR A 171 6.08 -2.70 14.90
C THR A 171 6.58 -4.07 14.43
N VAL A 172 6.40 -5.14 15.24
CA VAL A 172 6.84 -6.50 14.92
C VAL A 172 5.83 -7.18 13.98
N PRO A 173 6.21 -7.59 12.76
CA PRO A 173 5.25 -8.10 11.77
C PRO A 173 4.43 -9.28 12.26
N SER A 174 5.05 -10.28 12.86
CA SER A 174 4.36 -11.50 13.34
C SER A 174 3.48 -11.32 14.57
N LEU A 175 3.49 -10.14 15.19
CA LEU A 175 2.63 -9.78 16.32
C LEU A 175 1.52 -8.81 15.92
N ALA A 176 1.43 -8.44 14.64
CA ALA A 176 0.41 -7.52 14.16
C ALA A 176 -1.01 -8.08 14.35
N ARG A 177 -1.92 -7.18 14.71
CA ARG A 177 -3.33 -7.46 14.93
C ARG A 177 -4.18 -6.34 14.34
N PHE A 178 -5.40 -6.66 13.98
CA PHE A 178 -6.38 -5.63 13.67
C PHE A 178 -6.69 -4.80 14.93
N ARG A 179 -7.04 -3.56 14.73
CA ARG A 179 -7.50 -2.67 15.80
C ARG A 179 -8.66 -3.33 16.56
N VAL A 180 -8.60 -3.28 17.88
CA VAL A 180 -9.55 -3.97 18.76
C VAL A 180 -11.00 -3.51 18.57
N ASP A 181 -11.18 -2.21 18.25
CA ASP A 181 -12.49 -1.60 17.96
C ASP A 181 -13.16 -2.12 16.68
N HIS A 182 -12.38 -2.64 15.74
CA HIS A 182 -12.83 -3.13 14.45
C HIS A 182 -12.65 -4.65 14.25
N ALA A 183 -11.84 -5.32 15.06
CA ALA A 183 -11.48 -6.71 14.84
C ALA A 183 -12.72 -7.61 14.72
N LYS A 184 -13.64 -7.55 15.72
CA LYS A 184 -14.85 -8.40 15.76
C LYS A 184 -16.02 -7.84 14.96
N THR A 185 -16.16 -6.54 14.93
CA THR A 185 -17.35 -5.87 14.36
C THR A 185 -17.24 -5.62 12.86
N PHE A 186 -16.01 -5.58 12.33
CA PHE A 186 -15.74 -5.27 10.94
C PHE A 186 -14.88 -6.36 10.26
N PHE A 187 -13.67 -6.67 10.78
CA PHE A 187 -12.75 -7.57 10.07
C PHE A 187 -13.18 -9.03 10.09
N GLU A 188 -13.68 -9.56 11.19
CA GLU A 188 -14.17 -10.96 11.24
C GLU A 188 -15.35 -11.18 10.27
N PRO A 189 -16.42 -10.36 10.25
CA PRO A 189 -17.50 -10.50 9.26
C PRO A 189 -17.05 -10.32 7.81
N LEU A 190 -16.11 -9.39 7.56
CA LEU A 190 -15.55 -9.19 6.24
C LEU A 190 -14.75 -10.42 5.77
N LEU A 191 -13.84 -10.91 6.60
CA LEU A 191 -12.99 -12.06 6.27
C LEU A 191 -13.81 -13.34 6.11
N LEU A 192 -14.88 -13.51 6.90
CA LEU A 192 -15.83 -14.61 6.73
C LEU A 192 -16.49 -14.53 5.34
N TYR A 193 -16.98 -13.36 4.97
CA TYR A 193 -17.57 -13.14 3.64
C TYR A 193 -16.54 -13.45 2.52
N LEU A 194 -15.30 -12.95 2.62
CA LEU A 194 -14.27 -13.19 1.63
C LEU A 194 -13.91 -14.68 1.49
N ARG A 195 -13.85 -15.41 2.61
CA ARG A 195 -13.64 -16.87 2.61
C ARG A 195 -14.79 -17.61 1.94
N GLU A 196 -16.05 -17.28 2.27
CA GLU A 196 -17.27 -17.87 1.68
C GLU A 196 -17.35 -17.68 0.17
N THR A 197 -16.96 -16.51 -0.30
CA THR A 197 -17.04 -16.14 -1.74
C THR A 197 -15.77 -16.47 -2.52
N LYS A 198 -14.72 -16.94 -1.83
CA LYS A 198 -13.36 -17.10 -2.37
C LYS A 198 -12.86 -15.82 -3.01
N SER A 199 -13.18 -14.67 -2.39
CA SER A 199 -12.70 -13.35 -2.76
C SER A 199 -11.44 -13.03 -1.93
N PRO A 200 -10.46 -12.30 -2.49
CA PRO A 200 -9.25 -11.95 -1.75
C PRO A 200 -9.48 -10.78 -0.79
N PHE A 201 -8.62 -10.69 0.23
CA PHE A 201 -8.46 -9.49 1.04
C PHE A 201 -7.54 -8.52 0.30
N MET A 202 -8.06 -7.36 -0.09
CA MET A 202 -7.31 -6.37 -0.85
C MET A 202 -6.74 -5.30 0.07
N ILE A 203 -5.44 -5.00 -0.08
CA ILE A 203 -4.76 -3.97 0.70
C ILE A 203 -4.00 -3.00 -0.18
N ASN A 204 -3.78 -1.79 0.34
CA ASN A 204 -2.98 -0.73 -0.26
C ASN A 204 -1.72 -0.49 0.61
N PRO A 205 -0.67 -1.32 0.51
CA PRO A 205 0.53 -1.19 1.33
C PRO A 205 1.47 -0.15 0.74
N TYR A 206 1.54 1.02 1.38
CA TYR A 206 2.43 2.10 1.00
C TYR A 206 3.54 2.31 2.04
N PRO A 207 4.74 1.72 1.87
CA PRO A 207 5.88 2.01 2.75
C PRO A 207 6.23 3.50 2.82
N TYR A 208 5.89 4.27 1.80
CA TYR A 208 6.08 5.72 1.77
C TYR A 208 5.39 6.44 2.95
N PHE A 209 4.15 6.07 3.26
CA PHE A 209 3.40 6.65 4.37
C PHE A 209 3.81 6.12 5.75
N GLU A 210 4.55 5.01 5.77
CA GLU A 210 5.01 4.36 7.00
C GLU A 210 6.45 4.74 7.41
N LEU A 211 7.09 5.70 6.72
CA LEU A 211 8.48 6.07 6.96
C LEU A 211 8.75 6.47 8.41
N ASN A 212 7.83 7.21 9.05
CA ASN A 212 7.97 7.63 10.44
C ASN A 212 8.02 6.41 11.40
N VAL A 213 7.20 5.40 11.15
CA VAL A 213 7.18 4.14 11.91
C VAL A 213 8.47 3.34 11.67
N MET A 214 9.07 3.48 10.50
CA MET A 214 10.32 2.84 10.08
C MET A 214 11.56 3.67 10.43
N GLN A 215 11.46 4.64 11.34
CA GLN A 215 12.56 5.51 11.75
C GLN A 215 13.21 6.26 10.57
N ASN A 216 12.42 6.64 9.57
CA ASN A 216 12.84 7.31 8.32
C ASN A 216 13.90 6.52 7.51
N ASN A 217 13.90 5.19 7.60
CA ASN A 217 14.81 4.34 6.84
C ASN A 217 14.30 4.18 5.39
N VAL A 218 14.56 5.20 4.57
CA VAL A 218 14.13 5.24 3.16
C VAL A 218 14.72 4.07 2.37
N ASP A 219 16.00 3.71 2.59
CA ASP A 219 16.64 2.61 1.87
C ASP A 219 15.91 1.28 2.10
N PHE A 220 15.51 1.01 3.33
CA PHE A 220 14.71 -0.18 3.66
C PHE A 220 13.32 -0.12 3.01
N ALA A 221 12.70 1.07 2.98
CA ALA A 221 11.39 1.26 2.37
C ALA A 221 11.41 1.06 0.84
N VAL A 222 12.49 1.47 0.15
CA VAL A 222 12.63 1.38 -1.31
C VAL A 222 13.47 0.18 -1.79
N PHE A 223 13.55 -0.87 -0.98
CA PHE A 223 14.25 -2.13 -1.28
C PHE A 223 15.76 -2.03 -1.46
N ARG A 224 16.41 -0.94 -1.07
CA ARG A 224 17.87 -0.87 -1.09
C ARG A 224 18.50 -1.72 0.02
N LYS A 225 19.77 -2.05 -0.15
CA LYS A 225 20.49 -2.90 0.81
C LYS A 225 20.63 -2.21 2.16
N THR A 226 20.12 -2.84 3.22
CA THR A 226 20.26 -2.43 4.62
C THR A 226 20.59 -3.65 5.47
N ARG A 227 20.74 -3.45 6.79
CA ARG A 227 20.85 -4.58 7.73
C ARG A 227 19.55 -5.38 7.85
N GLY A 228 18.43 -4.84 7.32
CA GLY A 228 17.12 -5.43 7.48
C GLY A 228 16.58 -5.33 8.91
N VAL A 229 15.39 -5.93 9.10
CA VAL A 229 14.70 -6.00 10.39
C VAL A 229 14.50 -7.46 10.77
N PHE A 230 15.02 -7.85 11.93
CA PHE A 230 14.86 -9.20 12.45
C PHE A 230 13.64 -9.29 13.38
N ASP A 231 12.64 -10.04 12.97
CA ASP A 231 11.49 -10.38 13.79
C ASP A 231 11.85 -11.54 14.73
N ARG A 232 12.04 -11.23 16.01
CA ARG A 232 12.44 -12.22 17.02
C ARG A 232 11.35 -13.26 17.32
N ASN A 233 10.08 -12.90 17.16
CA ASN A 233 8.96 -13.79 17.43
C ASN A 233 8.85 -14.88 16.35
N SER A 234 8.87 -14.53 15.09
CA SER A 234 8.83 -15.47 13.96
C SER A 234 10.20 -16.01 13.54
N ARG A 235 11.31 -15.42 14.05
CA ARG A 235 12.70 -15.69 13.63
C ARG A 235 12.92 -15.45 12.13
N LYS A 236 12.23 -14.49 11.57
CA LYS A 236 12.35 -14.09 10.17
C LYS A 236 13.12 -12.81 10.02
N MET A 237 13.86 -12.69 8.89
CA MET A 237 14.57 -11.49 8.50
C MET A 237 13.80 -10.80 7.39
N TYR A 238 13.58 -9.51 7.51
CA TYR A 238 12.97 -8.66 6.49
C TYR A 238 14.03 -7.76 5.87
N SER A 239 14.14 -7.77 4.55
CA SER A 239 15.05 -6.91 3.79
C SER A 239 14.39 -5.65 3.24
N ASN A 240 13.08 -5.53 3.35
CA ASN A 240 12.31 -4.40 2.83
C ASN A 240 10.98 -4.21 3.60
N ALA A 241 10.47 -2.99 3.54
CA ALA A 241 9.25 -2.59 4.22
C ALA A 241 7.96 -3.17 3.62
N PHE A 242 7.93 -3.40 2.31
CA PHE A 242 6.75 -3.98 1.64
C PHE A 242 6.43 -5.36 2.21
N ASP A 243 7.43 -6.23 2.38
CA ASP A 243 7.25 -7.54 3.00
C ASP A 243 6.78 -7.44 4.45
N VAL A 244 7.29 -6.45 5.20
CA VAL A 244 6.82 -6.17 6.58
C VAL A 244 5.32 -5.88 6.58
N LEU A 245 4.82 -5.04 5.67
CA LEU A 245 3.41 -4.65 5.62
C LEU A 245 2.50 -5.81 5.19
N LEU A 246 2.93 -6.64 4.24
CA LEU A 246 2.19 -7.84 3.86
C LEU A 246 2.13 -8.86 4.99
N ASP A 247 3.24 -9.09 5.68
CA ASP A 247 3.29 -10.06 6.78
C ASP A 247 2.55 -9.55 8.04
N LYS A 248 2.49 -8.23 8.26
CA LYS A 248 1.58 -7.62 9.26
C LYS A 248 0.12 -7.94 8.93
N THR A 249 -0.28 -7.79 7.67
CA THR A 249 -1.62 -8.13 7.20
C THR A 249 -1.94 -9.60 7.45
N TYR A 250 -1.05 -10.49 7.00
CA TYR A 250 -1.20 -11.92 7.18
C TYR A 250 -1.29 -12.31 8.66
N SER A 251 -0.45 -11.74 9.52
CA SER A 251 -0.46 -12.00 10.96
C SER A 251 -1.75 -11.53 11.62
N ALA A 252 -2.27 -10.36 11.24
CA ALA A 252 -3.56 -9.89 11.74
C ALA A 252 -4.71 -10.80 11.33
N MET A 253 -4.72 -11.28 10.07
CA MET A 253 -5.71 -12.25 9.57
C MET A 253 -5.60 -13.59 10.31
N LEU A 254 -4.38 -14.06 10.61
CA LEU A 254 -4.14 -15.28 11.39
C LEU A 254 -4.72 -15.19 12.80
N THR A 255 -4.59 -14.04 13.48
CA THR A 255 -5.08 -13.87 14.86
C THR A 255 -6.59 -13.98 14.98
N VAL A 256 -7.33 -13.69 13.91
CA VAL A 256 -8.79 -13.86 13.84
C VAL A 256 -9.21 -15.13 13.08
N GLY A 257 -8.26 -16.01 12.75
CA GLY A 257 -8.53 -17.33 12.19
C GLY A 257 -8.74 -17.37 10.67
N PHE A 258 -8.26 -16.37 9.91
CA PHE A 258 -8.47 -16.24 8.47
C PHE A 258 -7.18 -16.19 7.64
N GLY A 259 -6.10 -16.87 8.06
CA GLY A 259 -4.84 -16.93 7.32
C GLY A 259 -4.92 -17.66 5.97
N ASP A 260 -6.02 -18.35 5.69
CA ASP A 260 -6.33 -19.05 4.44
C ASP A 260 -6.92 -18.13 3.36
N VAL A 261 -7.41 -16.93 3.71
CA VAL A 261 -7.92 -15.96 2.74
C VAL A 261 -6.73 -15.38 1.95
N ASP A 262 -6.88 -15.31 0.63
CA ASP A 262 -5.84 -14.74 -0.23
C ASP A 262 -5.69 -13.23 -0.04
N ILE A 263 -4.47 -12.74 -0.25
CA ILE A 263 -4.16 -11.30 -0.18
C ILE A 263 -3.79 -10.84 -1.58
N VAL A 264 -4.40 -9.71 -2.02
CA VAL A 264 -4.04 -9.00 -3.25
C VAL A 264 -3.69 -7.56 -2.93
N ILE A 265 -2.80 -6.98 -3.72
CA ILE A 265 -2.36 -5.59 -3.57
C ILE A 265 -3.17 -4.73 -4.54
N GLY A 266 -4.10 -3.94 -3.98
CA GLY A 266 -4.95 -3.03 -4.75
C GLY A 266 -4.20 -1.81 -5.26
N GLU A 267 -3.28 -1.31 -4.44
CA GLU A 267 -2.43 -0.17 -4.74
C GLU A 267 -1.13 -0.26 -3.96
N THR A 268 -0.03 0.11 -4.61
CA THR A 268 1.25 0.41 -3.96
C THR A 268 2.15 1.15 -4.93
N GLY A 269 3.03 2.01 -4.42
CA GLY A 269 3.90 2.82 -5.27
C GLY A 269 4.80 3.73 -4.46
N TRP A 270 5.47 4.63 -5.18
CA TRP A 270 6.32 5.64 -4.58
C TRP A 270 6.32 6.91 -5.44
N PRO A 271 6.11 8.12 -4.86
CA PRO A 271 6.07 9.35 -5.64
C PRO A 271 7.47 9.79 -6.10
N SER A 272 7.55 10.31 -7.32
CA SER A 272 8.80 10.76 -7.94
C SER A 272 9.15 12.21 -7.61
N LEU A 273 8.21 12.98 -7.07
CA LEU A 273 8.39 14.38 -6.69
C LEU A 273 7.49 14.71 -5.50
N GLY A 274 7.95 15.55 -4.60
CA GLY A 274 7.20 16.04 -3.45
C GLY A 274 7.48 17.51 -3.15
N ASP A 275 6.78 18.05 -2.16
CA ASP A 275 6.97 19.42 -1.70
C ASP A 275 8.40 19.65 -1.18
N ALA A 276 8.82 20.91 -1.11
CA ALA A 276 10.11 21.29 -0.55
C ALA A 276 10.27 20.72 0.87
N GLY A 277 11.36 20.00 1.10
CA GLY A 277 11.63 19.29 2.37
C GLY A 277 11.16 17.82 2.40
N ASN A 278 10.41 17.35 1.42
CA ASN A 278 10.07 15.94 1.28
C ASN A 278 11.20 15.16 0.58
N ALA A 279 12.24 14.85 1.32
CA ALA A 279 13.42 14.16 0.80
C ALA A 279 13.16 12.71 0.32
N ALA A 280 12.02 12.13 0.69
CA ALA A 280 11.67 10.77 0.30
C ALA A 280 11.07 10.68 -1.11
N ALA A 281 10.33 11.70 -1.56
CA ALA A 281 9.69 11.73 -2.86
C ALA A 281 10.69 12.20 -3.93
N THR A 282 11.43 11.27 -4.50
CA THR A 282 12.45 11.53 -5.55
C THR A 282 12.35 10.49 -6.65
N ILE A 283 12.81 10.84 -7.84
CA ILE A 283 12.89 9.94 -9.00
C ILE A 283 13.68 8.66 -8.64
N ASP A 284 14.83 8.79 -7.98
CA ASP A 284 15.68 7.64 -7.62
C ASP A 284 14.98 6.69 -6.64
N ASN A 285 14.23 7.21 -5.69
CA ASN A 285 13.46 6.40 -4.75
C ASN A 285 12.27 5.72 -5.44
N ALA A 286 11.56 6.44 -6.30
CA ALA A 286 10.46 5.90 -7.08
C ALA A 286 10.93 4.79 -8.04
N ALA A 287 12.03 5.02 -8.74
CA ALA A 287 12.65 4.02 -9.61
C ALA A 287 13.11 2.78 -8.83
N SER A 288 13.74 2.97 -7.67
CA SER A 288 14.15 1.88 -6.79
C SER A 288 12.94 1.08 -6.31
N TYR A 289 11.93 1.73 -5.72
CA TYR A 289 10.76 1.06 -5.19
C TYR A 289 10.01 0.27 -6.27
N ASN A 290 9.55 0.96 -7.32
CA ASN A 290 8.70 0.36 -8.34
C ASN A 290 9.45 -0.68 -9.18
N GLY A 291 10.74 -0.47 -9.45
CA GLY A 291 11.56 -1.44 -10.17
C GLY A 291 11.79 -2.74 -9.38
N HIS A 292 12.07 -2.66 -8.08
CA HIS A 292 12.19 -3.84 -7.23
C HIS A 292 10.85 -4.56 -7.04
N LEU A 293 9.76 -3.80 -6.87
CA LEU A 293 8.42 -4.33 -6.73
C LEU A 293 8.00 -5.14 -7.97
N ILE A 294 8.14 -4.56 -9.17
CA ILE A 294 7.85 -5.24 -10.43
C ILE A 294 8.63 -6.57 -10.49
N ARG A 295 9.95 -6.53 -10.26
CA ARG A 295 10.77 -7.72 -10.28
C ARG A 295 10.31 -8.76 -9.26
N LYS A 296 9.96 -8.35 -8.02
CA LYS A 296 9.47 -9.24 -6.97
C LYS A 296 8.18 -9.94 -7.37
N ILE A 297 7.19 -9.19 -7.85
CA ILE A 297 5.88 -9.73 -8.26
C ILE A 297 6.02 -10.68 -9.45
N VAL A 298 6.70 -10.26 -10.51
CA VAL A 298 6.93 -11.07 -11.71
C VAL A 298 7.70 -12.36 -11.40
N SER A 299 8.65 -12.32 -10.45
CA SER A 299 9.39 -13.51 -10.00
C SER A 299 8.56 -14.44 -9.12
N GLY A 300 7.38 -14.04 -8.68
CA GLY A 300 6.51 -14.83 -7.79
C GLY A 300 7.11 -15.10 -6.41
N ILE A 301 8.03 -14.23 -5.95
CA ILE A 301 8.68 -14.36 -4.66
C ILE A 301 7.73 -13.85 -3.57
N GLY A 302 7.39 -14.72 -2.61
CA GLY A 302 6.56 -14.39 -1.47
C GLY A 302 7.28 -13.52 -0.41
N THR A 303 6.69 -13.49 0.79
CA THR A 303 7.24 -12.77 1.95
C THR A 303 7.87 -13.76 2.96
N PRO A 304 8.58 -13.29 3.97
CA PRO A 304 9.16 -14.19 4.98
C PRO A 304 8.17 -15.12 5.69
N LEU A 305 6.93 -14.69 5.97
CA LEU A 305 5.90 -15.56 6.54
C LEU A 305 5.11 -16.34 5.49
N MET A 306 5.04 -15.85 4.25
CA MET A 306 4.32 -16.45 3.14
C MET A 306 5.26 -16.75 1.96
N PRO A 307 6.31 -17.57 2.12
CA PRO A 307 7.40 -17.69 1.12
C PRO A 307 6.97 -18.28 -0.22
N ASN A 308 5.88 -19.05 -0.24
CA ASN A 308 5.35 -19.70 -1.44
C ASN A 308 4.11 -19.02 -2.01
N ARG A 309 3.64 -17.92 -1.38
CA ARG A 309 2.46 -17.20 -1.87
C ARG A 309 2.87 -16.21 -2.95
N LYS A 310 2.14 -16.22 -4.05
CA LYS A 310 2.23 -15.24 -5.12
C LYS A 310 1.16 -14.19 -4.88
N PHE A 311 1.45 -12.95 -5.27
CA PHE A 311 0.54 -11.83 -5.05
C PHE A 311 0.22 -11.17 -6.38
N ASP A 312 -1.07 -11.02 -6.69
CA ASP A 312 -1.50 -10.04 -7.69
C ASP A 312 -1.28 -8.65 -7.12
N ALA A 313 -0.70 -7.76 -7.91
CA ALA A 313 -0.40 -6.40 -7.44
C ALA A 313 -0.63 -5.35 -8.52
N SER A 314 -1.25 -4.23 -8.15
CA SER A 314 -1.39 -3.05 -9.00
C SER A 314 -0.51 -1.92 -8.49
N ILE A 315 0.31 -1.36 -9.38
CA ILE A 315 1.20 -0.24 -9.07
C ILE A 315 0.42 1.07 -9.21
N PHE A 316 0.48 1.91 -8.20
CA PHE A 316 -0.04 3.26 -8.23
C PHE A 316 1.08 4.24 -8.60
N ALA A 317 1.02 4.92 -9.79
CA ALA A 317 -0.03 4.86 -10.76
C ALA A 317 0.53 4.85 -12.19
N LEU A 318 -0.34 4.68 -13.19
CA LEU A 318 0.06 4.71 -14.60
C LEU A 318 0.63 6.07 -15.00
N PHE A 319 -0.11 7.15 -14.73
CA PHE A 319 0.24 8.52 -15.06
C PHE A 319 0.38 9.42 -13.85
N ASN A 320 1.13 10.50 -13.99
CA ASN A 320 1.03 11.65 -13.11
C ASN A 320 -0.35 12.32 -13.29
N GLU A 321 -0.99 12.73 -12.18
CA GLU A 321 -2.33 13.30 -12.16
C GLU A 321 -2.29 14.76 -11.70
N ASN A 322 -2.24 15.70 -12.65
CA ASN A 322 -1.99 17.13 -12.39
C ASN A 322 -3.11 17.84 -11.60
N GLN A 323 -4.35 17.29 -11.61
CA GLN A 323 -5.51 17.82 -10.89
C GLN A 323 -5.76 17.14 -9.53
N LYS A 324 -4.94 16.14 -9.16
CA LYS A 324 -5.14 15.43 -7.89
C LYS A 324 -4.98 16.38 -6.71
N PRO A 325 -5.92 16.42 -5.75
CA PRO A 325 -5.82 17.28 -4.58
C PRO A 325 -4.73 16.80 -3.62
N GLY A 326 -4.28 17.69 -2.72
CA GLY A 326 -3.32 17.37 -1.69
C GLY A 326 -1.89 17.84 -1.99
N PRO A 327 -0.89 17.31 -1.28
CA PRO A 327 0.53 17.63 -1.46
C PRO A 327 1.03 17.33 -2.88
N LEU A 328 2.14 17.96 -3.27
CA LEU A 328 2.74 17.77 -4.59
C LEU A 328 3.03 16.29 -4.90
N ALA A 329 3.37 15.50 -3.88
CA ALA A 329 3.58 14.06 -4.03
C ALA A 329 2.36 13.35 -4.61
N GLU A 330 1.12 13.78 -4.26
CA GLU A 330 -0.11 13.15 -4.76
C GLU A 330 -0.28 13.27 -6.28
N LYS A 331 0.34 14.26 -6.89
CA LYS A 331 0.31 14.48 -8.35
C LYS A 331 1.38 13.71 -9.11
N ASN A 332 2.33 13.05 -8.41
CA ASN A 332 3.58 12.55 -9.00
C ASN A 332 3.84 11.06 -8.70
N TRP A 333 2.81 10.24 -8.72
CA TRP A 333 2.92 8.78 -8.55
C TRP A 333 3.13 8.02 -9.87
N GLY A 334 3.00 8.69 -11.02
CA GLY A 334 3.02 8.09 -12.34
C GLY A 334 4.32 7.37 -12.68
N LEU A 335 4.19 6.20 -13.31
CA LEU A 335 5.28 5.53 -14.00
C LEU A 335 5.60 6.24 -15.33
N PHE A 336 4.58 6.86 -15.91
CA PHE A 336 4.63 7.56 -17.20
C PHE A 336 4.05 8.96 -17.10
N GLN A 337 4.50 9.83 -17.99
CA GLN A 337 3.82 11.08 -18.29
C GLN A 337 2.60 10.82 -19.19
N PRO A 338 1.64 11.75 -19.29
CA PRO A 338 0.47 11.59 -20.17
C PRO A 338 0.80 11.39 -21.66
N ASP A 339 2.00 11.75 -22.12
CA ASP A 339 2.50 11.48 -23.46
C ASP A 339 3.16 10.10 -23.62
N PHE A 340 2.99 9.21 -22.63
CA PHE A 340 3.56 7.87 -22.51
C PHE A 340 5.08 7.82 -22.31
N THR A 341 5.78 8.96 -22.14
CA THR A 341 7.20 8.93 -21.79
C THR A 341 7.40 8.44 -20.36
N PRO A 342 8.36 7.54 -20.10
CA PRO A 342 8.64 7.12 -18.73
C PRO A 342 9.10 8.28 -17.85
N VAL A 343 8.55 8.41 -16.65
CA VAL A 343 9.09 9.33 -15.63
C VAL A 343 10.46 8.84 -15.16
N TYR A 344 10.64 7.53 -15.13
CA TYR A 344 11.89 6.82 -14.80
C TYR A 344 11.84 5.39 -15.34
N VAL A 345 12.99 4.74 -15.40
CA VAL A 345 13.08 3.33 -15.81
C VAL A 345 12.62 2.44 -14.65
N SER A 346 11.43 1.85 -14.78
CA SER A 346 10.83 0.96 -13.77
C SER A 346 10.86 -0.53 -14.15
N GLY A 347 11.12 -0.84 -15.43
CA GLY A 347 10.94 -2.19 -15.97
C GLY A 347 9.51 -2.52 -16.41
N ALA A 348 8.62 -1.52 -16.43
CA ALA A 348 7.23 -1.70 -16.90
C ALA A 348 7.11 -1.83 -18.43
N LEU A 349 8.06 -1.31 -19.19
CA LEU A 349 8.09 -1.45 -20.66
C LEU A 349 8.70 -2.78 -21.08
N ARG A 350 8.08 -3.48 -22.05
CA ARG A 350 8.56 -4.76 -22.60
C ARG A 350 9.92 -4.65 -23.24
N ASP A 351 10.11 -3.61 -24.05
CA ASP A 351 11.33 -3.37 -24.83
C ASP A 351 12.19 -2.26 -24.20
N GLY A 352 11.91 -1.90 -22.94
CA GLY A 352 12.64 -0.87 -22.22
C GLY A 352 13.95 -1.39 -21.61
N PRO A 353 14.89 -0.49 -21.28
CA PRO A 353 16.08 -0.88 -20.54
C PRO A 353 15.70 -1.45 -19.17
N PRO A 354 16.48 -2.42 -18.65
CA PRO A 354 16.24 -2.93 -17.30
C PRO A 354 16.49 -1.81 -16.27
N PRO A 355 15.71 -1.78 -15.17
CA PRO A 355 15.93 -0.80 -14.11
C PRO A 355 17.29 -1.02 -13.45
N ASN A 356 18.00 0.09 -13.14
CA ASN A 356 19.25 0.04 -12.41
C ASN A 356 18.95 -0.20 -10.91
N LEU A 357 18.98 -1.47 -10.51
CA LEU A 357 18.66 -1.90 -9.16
C LEU A 357 19.94 -2.26 -8.42
N SER A 358 20.35 -1.43 -7.48
CA SER A 358 21.60 -1.57 -6.72
C SER A 358 21.61 -2.72 -5.70
N ASN A 359 20.53 -3.51 -5.59
CA ASN A 359 20.44 -4.63 -4.66
C ASN A 359 20.29 -5.98 -5.39
N PRO A 360 21.34 -6.81 -5.47
CA PRO A 360 21.28 -8.12 -6.15
C PRO A 360 20.63 -9.25 -5.32
N ASP A 361 20.19 -9.02 -4.07
CA ASP A 361 19.84 -10.06 -3.11
C ASP A 361 18.50 -10.81 -3.35
N PHE A 362 17.90 -10.71 -4.53
CA PHE A 362 16.79 -11.61 -4.94
C PHE A 362 17.26 -12.90 -5.63
N THR A 363 18.54 -13.22 -5.62
CA THR A 363 19.00 -14.54 -6.05
C THR A 363 18.69 -15.55 -4.96
N VAL A 364 17.68 -16.37 -5.21
CA VAL A 364 17.48 -17.62 -4.49
C VAL A 364 18.68 -18.52 -4.79
N VAL A 365 19.68 -18.52 -3.92
CA VAL A 365 20.70 -19.56 -3.95
C VAL A 365 20.05 -20.81 -3.35
N PRO A 366 19.89 -21.91 -4.12
CA PRO A 366 19.46 -23.17 -3.55
C PRO A 366 20.50 -23.58 -2.50
N ARG A 367 20.10 -23.71 -1.24
CA ARG A 367 20.97 -24.30 -0.22
C ARG A 367 21.21 -25.76 -0.57
N VAL A 368 22.35 -26.02 -1.15
CA VAL A 368 22.88 -27.39 -1.22
C VAL A 368 23.11 -27.86 0.23
N PRO A 369 22.63 -29.07 0.62
CA PRO A 369 22.87 -29.60 1.95
C PRO A 369 24.37 -29.84 2.13
N ARG A 370 24.97 -29.17 3.11
CA ARG A 370 26.37 -29.45 3.50
C ARG A 370 26.49 -30.86 4.05
N GLY A 371 27.07 -31.76 3.26
CA GLY A 371 27.55 -33.05 3.71
C GLY A 371 28.55 -32.88 4.84
N ARG A 372 28.39 -33.66 5.91
CA ARG A 372 29.37 -33.77 6.99
C ARG A 372 30.71 -34.29 6.44
N GLY A 373 31.72 -33.44 6.40
CA GLY A 373 33.11 -33.80 6.13
C GLY A 373 34.00 -33.41 7.32
N LYS A 374 34.48 -34.39 8.07
CA LYS A 374 35.55 -34.25 9.06
C LYS A 374 36.87 -33.94 8.37
N GLY A 375 37.61 -32.95 8.83
CA GLY A 375 38.99 -32.72 8.39
C GLY A 375 39.61 -31.46 8.97
N ARG A 376 40.27 -31.58 10.11
CA ARG A 376 41.19 -30.57 10.64
C ARG A 376 42.39 -30.41 9.73
N ARG A 377 42.67 -29.21 9.21
CA ARG A 377 44.04 -28.81 8.79
C ARG A 377 44.42 -27.52 9.49
N ARG A 378 45.61 -27.55 10.11
CA ARG A 378 46.31 -26.44 10.78
C ARG A 378 46.76 -25.42 9.71
N VAL A 379 46.59 -24.14 10.00
CA VAL A 379 47.16 -23.01 9.24
C VAL A 379 48.38 -22.47 10.00
N PRO A 380 49.52 -22.18 9.33
CA PRO A 380 50.71 -21.60 9.96
C PRO A 380 50.54 -20.10 10.26
N PRO A 381 51.34 -19.50 11.18
CA PRO A 381 51.18 -18.12 11.59
C PRO A 381 51.74 -17.14 10.55
N VAL A 382 50.99 -16.05 10.31
CA VAL A 382 51.40 -14.94 9.45
C VAL A 382 52.08 -13.85 10.33
N ASN A 383 53.21 -13.36 9.84
CA ASN A 383 54.10 -12.37 10.45
C ASN A 383 53.47 -10.97 10.59
N ASN A 384 53.94 -10.28 11.64
CA ASN A 384 53.68 -8.91 12.05
C ASN A 384 53.84 -7.85 10.92
N PRO A 385 53.00 -6.82 10.87
CA PRO A 385 53.26 -5.66 10.00
C PRO A 385 54.11 -4.59 10.73
N GLN A 386 55.00 -3.97 9.95
CA GLN A 386 55.84 -2.85 10.35
C GLN A 386 55.08 -1.55 10.61
N PRO A 387 55.64 -0.60 11.36
CA PRO A 387 54.99 0.65 11.74
C PRO A 387 54.91 1.66 10.60
N VAL A 388 53.74 2.27 10.44
CA VAL A 388 53.48 3.37 9.51
C VAL A 388 53.87 4.70 10.18
N GLN A 389 54.61 5.55 9.47
CA GLN A 389 55.00 6.91 9.87
C GLN A 389 53.80 7.85 9.99
N PRO A 390 53.87 8.90 10.83
CA PRO A 390 52.74 9.84 11.04
C PRO A 390 52.61 10.82 9.89
N GLN A 391 51.38 11.01 9.40
CA GLN A 391 51.00 12.11 8.53
C GLN A 391 50.73 13.42 9.29
N PRO A 392 50.86 14.59 8.65
CA PRO A 392 50.76 15.88 9.35
C PRO A 392 49.32 16.25 9.69
N ASN A 393 49.19 17.03 10.77
CA ASN A 393 47.93 17.49 11.38
C ASN A 393 46.98 18.19 10.43
N PRO A 394 45.68 17.94 10.50
CA PRO A 394 44.68 18.73 9.82
C PRO A 394 44.44 20.07 10.53
N VAL A 395 44.22 21.07 9.67
CA VAL A 395 43.83 22.44 10.03
C VAL A 395 42.53 22.46 10.82
N PRO A 396 42.35 23.33 11.83
CA PRO A 396 41.14 23.35 12.66
C PRO A 396 39.89 23.72 11.82
N ILE A 397 38.93 22.82 11.76
CA ILE A 397 37.58 23.09 11.28
C ILE A 397 36.90 23.93 12.37
N GLN A 398 36.48 25.14 12.02
CA GLN A 398 35.60 25.95 12.84
C GLN A 398 34.31 25.17 13.13
N THR A 399 34.10 24.86 14.40
CA THR A 399 32.87 24.27 14.89
C THR A 399 31.73 25.25 14.67
N ALA A 400 30.76 24.84 13.83
CA ALA A 400 29.44 25.46 13.78
C ALA A 400 28.80 25.38 15.18
N PRO A 401 28.04 26.40 15.61
CA PRO A 401 27.46 26.42 16.96
C PRO A 401 26.53 25.23 17.16
N ALA A 402 26.63 24.62 18.34
CA ALA A 402 25.75 23.53 18.76
C ALA A 402 24.29 23.93 18.60
N VAL A 403 23.54 23.19 17.80
CA VAL A 403 22.09 23.30 17.70
C VAL A 403 21.52 22.85 19.05
N THR A 404 21.19 23.82 19.90
CA THR A 404 20.39 23.56 21.09
C THR A 404 19.01 23.07 20.61
N ASN A 405 18.62 21.87 21.02
CA ASN A 405 17.31 21.28 20.73
C ASN A 405 16.21 22.08 21.45
N VAL A 406 15.83 23.23 20.91
CA VAL A 406 14.75 24.06 21.44
C VAL A 406 13.42 23.39 21.08
N LYS A 407 12.63 23.03 22.10
CA LYS A 407 11.32 22.39 21.91
C LYS A 407 10.39 23.35 21.18
N LYS A 408 9.88 22.96 20.00
CA LYS A 408 8.97 23.75 19.16
C LYS A 408 7.51 23.37 19.46
N PHE A 409 6.59 24.31 19.33
CA PHE A 409 5.14 24.12 19.48
C PHE A 409 4.42 24.77 18.32
N CYS A 410 3.26 24.21 17.96
CA CYS A 410 2.37 24.78 16.95
C CYS A 410 1.20 25.50 17.60
N VAL A 411 0.98 26.76 17.25
CA VAL A 411 -0.11 27.59 17.75
C VAL A 411 -0.76 28.35 16.60
N PRO A 412 -2.02 28.79 16.72
CA PRO A 412 -2.63 29.70 15.77
C PRO A 412 -1.87 31.01 15.67
N LYS A 413 -1.83 31.62 14.48
CA LYS A 413 -1.40 33.01 14.31
C LYS A 413 -2.38 33.97 15.03
N PRO A 414 -1.92 35.12 15.52
CA PRO A 414 -2.80 36.13 16.06
C PRO A 414 -3.84 36.59 15.04
N GLY A 415 -5.08 36.83 15.50
CA GLY A 415 -6.15 37.38 14.67
C GLY A 415 -6.81 36.40 13.69
N VAL A 416 -6.53 35.13 13.78
CA VAL A 416 -7.23 34.10 12.96
C VAL A 416 -8.69 34.00 13.45
N PRO A 417 -9.71 34.15 12.57
CA PRO A 417 -11.11 34.05 12.92
C PRO A 417 -11.51 32.66 13.45
N ASP A 418 -12.51 32.62 14.35
CA ASP A 418 -12.94 31.37 15.01
C ASP A 418 -13.44 30.28 14.02
N ASP A 419 -14.04 30.67 12.90
CA ASP A 419 -14.48 29.73 11.86
C ASP A 419 -13.30 29.00 11.21
N LYS A 420 -12.15 29.67 11.03
CA LYS A 420 -10.92 29.05 10.56
C LYS A 420 -10.25 28.21 11.65
N LEU A 421 -10.29 28.67 12.89
CA LEU A 421 -9.78 27.91 14.03
C LEU A 421 -10.59 26.63 14.26
N GLN A 422 -11.92 26.67 14.07
CA GLN A 422 -12.75 25.48 14.14
C GLN A 422 -12.38 24.47 13.06
N ARG A 423 -12.16 24.92 11.82
CA ARG A 423 -11.67 24.03 10.75
C ARG A 423 -10.31 23.40 11.07
N ASN A 424 -9.39 24.15 11.68
CA ASN A 424 -8.10 23.63 12.10
C ASN A 424 -8.25 22.59 13.22
N LEU A 425 -9.13 22.84 14.17
CA LEU A 425 -9.50 21.91 15.25
C LEU A 425 -10.04 20.60 14.67
N ASP A 426 -11.02 20.70 13.79
CA ASP A 426 -11.67 19.55 13.15
C ASP A 426 -10.67 18.77 12.31
N LEU A 427 -9.83 19.45 11.53
CA LEU A 427 -8.77 18.84 10.76
C LEU A 427 -7.76 18.10 11.65
N ALA A 428 -7.27 18.77 12.70
CA ALA A 428 -6.30 18.17 13.59
C ALA A 428 -6.86 16.91 14.28
N CYS A 429 -8.07 16.99 14.82
CA CYS A 429 -8.73 15.88 15.51
C CYS A 429 -9.07 14.74 14.54
N SER A 430 -9.58 15.03 13.33
CA SER A 430 -9.89 14.02 12.32
C SER A 430 -8.65 13.30 11.78
N GLN A 431 -7.48 13.96 11.88
CA GLN A 431 -6.20 13.40 11.42
C GLN A 431 -5.31 12.81 12.52
N GLY A 432 -5.93 12.43 13.64
CA GLY A 432 -5.29 11.63 14.68
C GLY A 432 -4.64 12.43 15.82
N ALA A 433 -4.87 13.76 15.91
CA ALA A 433 -4.48 14.49 17.11
C ALA A 433 -5.22 13.93 18.33
N ASP A 434 -4.52 13.82 19.46
CA ASP A 434 -5.20 13.48 20.73
C ASP A 434 -6.04 14.68 21.17
N CYS A 435 -7.35 14.61 20.93
CA CYS A 435 -8.34 15.61 21.30
C CYS A 435 -9.13 15.24 22.58
N GLY A 436 -8.78 14.15 23.25
CA GLY A 436 -9.35 13.79 24.55
C GLY A 436 -9.20 14.88 25.60
N PRO A 437 -8.00 15.47 25.78
CA PRO A 437 -7.78 16.52 26.80
C PRO A 437 -8.57 17.81 26.65
N ILE A 438 -9.16 18.09 25.49
CA ILE A 438 -10.00 19.28 25.22
C ILE A 438 -11.52 18.98 25.25
N GLN A 439 -11.91 17.75 25.58
CA GLN A 439 -13.33 17.41 25.77
C GLN A 439 -13.88 18.03 27.07
N PRO A 440 -15.19 18.25 27.16
CA PRO A 440 -15.79 18.81 28.38
C PRO A 440 -15.38 18.02 29.63
N GLY A 441 -14.89 18.73 30.65
CA GLY A 441 -14.42 18.13 31.91
C GLY A 441 -12.98 17.62 31.89
N ALA A 442 -12.28 17.66 30.76
CA ALA A 442 -10.87 17.24 30.67
C ALA A 442 -9.90 18.39 31.02
N ALA A 443 -8.62 18.07 31.21
CA ALA A 443 -7.60 18.98 31.74
C ALA A 443 -7.36 20.25 30.91
N CYS A 444 -7.66 20.25 29.62
CA CYS A 444 -7.51 21.36 28.67
C CYS A 444 -8.85 21.87 28.13
N ALA A 445 -9.98 21.49 28.75
CA ALA A 445 -11.31 21.91 28.32
C ALA A 445 -11.57 23.40 28.54
N ASP A 446 -10.95 24.00 29.56
CA ASP A 446 -11.09 25.40 29.93
C ASP A 446 -9.81 26.18 29.56
N PRO A 447 -9.97 27.44 29.06
CA PRO A 447 -11.23 28.09 28.69
C PRO A 447 -11.90 27.41 27.47
N ALA A 448 -13.23 27.25 27.52
CA ALA A 448 -14.02 26.55 26.49
C ALA A 448 -14.22 27.38 25.20
N THR A 449 -13.14 27.98 24.70
CA THR A 449 -13.14 28.76 23.46
C THR A 449 -12.64 27.94 22.29
N VAL A 450 -13.10 28.23 21.07
CA VAL A 450 -12.60 27.61 19.84
C VAL A 450 -11.10 27.81 19.74
N SER A 451 -10.60 28.99 20.06
CA SER A 451 -9.18 29.35 19.99
C SER A 451 -8.31 28.47 20.92
N SER A 452 -8.72 28.23 22.18
CA SER A 452 -7.94 27.42 23.12
C SER A 452 -7.91 25.94 22.70
N ARG A 453 -9.05 25.41 22.25
CA ARG A 453 -9.17 24.04 21.77
C ARG A 453 -8.39 23.82 20.47
N ALA A 454 -8.49 24.74 19.51
CA ALA A 454 -7.71 24.70 18.28
C ALA A 454 -6.20 24.77 18.56
N LYS A 455 -5.77 25.63 19.47
CA LYS A 455 -4.36 25.75 19.88
C LYS A 455 -3.80 24.43 20.42
N TYR A 456 -4.56 23.72 21.24
CA TYR A 456 -4.17 22.39 21.74
C TYR A 456 -4.13 21.36 20.63
N ALA A 457 -5.21 21.24 19.85
CA ALA A 457 -5.33 20.24 18.79
C ALA A 457 -4.28 20.42 17.70
N MET A 458 -4.02 21.66 17.25
CA MET A 458 -2.96 21.98 16.29
C MET A 458 -1.58 21.58 16.81
N ASN A 459 -1.29 21.79 18.10
CA ASN A 459 -0.02 21.35 18.67
C ASN A 459 0.05 19.81 18.79
N SER A 460 -1.02 19.15 19.21
CA SER A 460 -1.09 17.69 19.26
C SER A 460 -0.85 17.08 17.87
N PHE A 461 -1.51 17.63 16.84
CA PHE A 461 -1.29 17.26 15.44
C PHE A 461 0.18 17.46 15.00
N PHE A 462 0.73 18.64 15.29
CA PHE A 462 2.13 18.99 14.99
C PHE A 462 3.13 17.99 15.61
N ARG A 463 2.87 17.55 16.85
CA ARG A 463 3.69 16.54 17.53
C ARG A 463 3.64 15.18 16.86
N ILE A 464 2.46 14.78 16.41
CA ILE A 464 2.28 13.49 15.71
C ILE A 464 2.97 13.52 14.35
N LYS A 465 2.83 14.62 13.61
CA LYS A 465 3.44 14.75 12.28
C LYS A 465 4.96 14.98 12.33
N GLY A 466 5.48 15.62 13.38
CA GLY A 466 6.92 15.78 13.62
C GLY A 466 7.67 16.69 12.64
N VAL A 467 6.98 17.40 11.76
CA VAL A 467 7.55 18.28 10.73
C VAL A 467 6.99 19.69 10.82
N ASP A 468 7.84 20.70 10.60
CA ASP A 468 7.47 22.11 10.74
C ASP A 468 6.28 22.52 9.83
N SER A 469 6.19 21.95 8.64
CA SER A 469 5.10 22.18 7.68
C SER A 469 3.71 21.72 8.21
N ALA A 470 3.67 20.77 9.13
CA ALA A 470 2.41 20.34 9.75
C ALA A 470 1.77 21.45 10.63
N CYS A 471 2.50 22.51 10.93
CA CYS A 471 1.98 23.68 11.64
C CYS A 471 1.41 24.77 10.72
N ASP A 472 1.43 24.59 9.41
CA ASP A 472 0.96 25.64 8.49
C ASP A 472 -0.58 25.86 8.56
N PHE A 473 -1.35 24.80 8.61
CA PHE A 473 -2.83 24.87 8.64
C PHE A 473 -3.39 25.88 7.64
N THR A 474 -2.99 25.77 6.39
CA THR A 474 -3.34 26.70 5.30
C THR A 474 -3.02 28.18 5.63
N GLY A 475 -1.85 28.41 6.17
CA GLY A 475 -1.34 29.73 6.50
C GLY A 475 -1.83 30.31 7.84
N THR A 476 -2.60 29.55 8.64
CA THR A 476 -3.19 30.03 9.91
C THR A 476 -2.41 29.57 11.16
N GLY A 477 -1.48 28.63 11.04
CA GLY A 477 -0.60 28.16 12.10
C GLY A 477 0.76 28.88 12.10
N GLN A 478 1.44 28.86 13.25
CA GLN A 478 2.83 29.31 13.41
C GLN A 478 3.57 28.50 14.46
N ILE A 479 4.86 28.31 14.25
CA ILE A 479 5.75 27.68 15.21
C ILE A 479 6.18 28.70 16.27
N THR A 480 6.16 28.26 17.55
CA THR A 480 6.70 29.00 18.67
C THR A 480 7.61 28.12 19.53
N THR A 481 8.57 28.74 20.21
CA THR A 481 9.38 28.09 21.24
C THR A 481 8.87 28.36 22.66
N VAL A 482 7.84 29.20 22.77
CA VAL A 482 7.17 29.46 24.05
C VAL A 482 6.24 28.31 24.39
N TYR A 483 6.42 27.70 25.56
CA TYR A 483 5.61 26.58 26.02
C TYR A 483 4.14 27.02 26.25
N PRO A 484 3.16 26.50 25.51
CA PRO A 484 1.80 27.02 25.50
C PRO A 484 0.89 26.47 26.61
N SER A 485 1.40 25.61 27.50
CA SER A 485 0.63 25.03 28.62
C SER A 485 0.17 26.08 29.62
N TYR A 486 -0.98 25.83 30.24
CA TYR A 486 -1.57 26.73 31.26
C TYR A 486 -2.33 25.92 32.31
N GLY A 487 -2.36 26.34 33.56
CA GLY A 487 -3.06 25.64 34.64
C GLY A 487 -2.68 24.17 34.70
N ASN A 488 -3.65 23.27 34.67
CA ASN A 488 -3.47 21.82 34.60
C ASN A 488 -3.34 21.30 33.14
N CYS A 489 -3.57 22.13 32.13
CA CYS A 489 -3.44 21.76 30.73
C CYS A 489 -1.96 21.62 30.33
N ARG A 490 -1.57 20.43 29.91
CA ARG A 490 -0.22 20.14 29.43
C ARG A 490 -0.27 19.83 27.94
N TYR A 491 0.51 20.58 27.19
CA TYR A 491 0.67 20.36 25.74
C TYR A 491 1.74 19.28 25.49
N PRO A 492 1.47 18.34 24.56
CA PRO A 492 2.40 17.26 24.22
C PRO A 492 3.72 17.74 23.61
#